data_8bc2989f7d1d2bd58abe75b5e2981b6b
#
_entry.id   8bc2989f7d1d2bd58abe75b5e2981b6b
#
_cell.length_a   1.000
_cell.length_b   1.000
_cell.length_c   1.000
_cell.angle_alpha   90.00
_cell.angle_beta   90.00
_cell.angle_gamma   90.00
#
_symmetry.space_group_name_H-M   'P 1'
#
loop_
_entity.id
_entity.type
_entity.pdbx_description
1 polymer ?
#
loop_
_entity_poly.entity_id
_entity_poly.type
_entity_poly.pdbx_seq_one_letter_code
_entity_poly.pdbx_strand_id
1 'polypeptide(L)'
;AYRLLISLGILWFIGFLYLIQSATGFVILFILVGFLGVYSLKNTSITWLRYVGFFTSVVVVFGGVMYVWKAKKDYFRVSEKVCNSPLSGTASGDVYFHDMENTQVENNNYVWRNIHYHGLKTAWNERSNVDVKGSDEKGQPVMGTLIRYLTSKGLCKDRDGVESLTIDEIAEIEAGNPSSVELKFGINKRLNEIFWEIDSYINGQNPSGNSVIMRLEFWKTAKALISENILFG
;
A
#
# COMPACT_ATOMS: atom_id res chain seq x y z
N ALA A 1 29.99 -25.57 -16.42
CA ALA A 1 28.57 -25.98 -16.39
C ALA A 1 27.91 -25.60 -15.06
N TYR A 2 28.44 -26.00 -13.89
CA TYR A 2 27.79 -25.78 -12.59
C TYR A 2 27.59 -24.30 -12.23
N ARG A 3 28.59 -23.43 -12.48
CA ARG A 3 28.49 -21.98 -12.23
C ARG A 3 27.41 -21.31 -13.08
N LEU A 4 27.23 -21.73 -14.32
CA LEU A 4 26.19 -21.23 -15.23
C LEU A 4 24.80 -21.59 -14.70
N LEU A 5 24.60 -22.85 -14.26
CA LEU A 5 23.33 -23.29 -13.70
C LEU A 5 22.93 -22.52 -12.43
N ILE A 6 23.91 -22.25 -11.54
CA ILE A 6 23.66 -21.41 -10.35
C ILE A 6 23.27 -19.99 -10.76
N SER A 7 23.98 -19.38 -11.71
CA SER A 7 23.65 -18.02 -12.16
C SER A 7 22.24 -17.94 -12.77
N LEU A 8 21.87 -18.92 -13.59
CA LEU A 8 20.52 -19.04 -14.14
C LEU A 8 19.47 -19.23 -13.06
N GLY A 9 19.75 -20.04 -12.03
CA GLY A 9 18.88 -20.23 -10.88
C GLY A 9 18.65 -18.95 -10.08
N ILE A 10 19.70 -18.15 -9.87
CA ILE A 10 19.60 -16.84 -9.19
C ILE A 10 18.75 -15.87 -10.00
N LEU A 11 19.00 -15.76 -11.31
CA LEU A 11 18.19 -14.89 -12.19
C LEU A 11 16.73 -15.32 -12.22
N TRP A 12 16.46 -16.62 -12.30
CA TRP A 12 15.11 -17.16 -12.22
C TRP A 12 14.44 -16.81 -10.89
N PHE A 13 15.14 -16.97 -9.76
CA PHE A 13 14.61 -16.66 -8.44
C PHE A 13 14.28 -15.16 -8.29
N ILE A 14 15.14 -14.26 -8.78
CA ILE A 14 14.88 -12.82 -8.79
C ILE A 14 13.63 -12.48 -9.64
N GLY A 15 13.54 -13.06 -10.85
CA GLY A 15 12.36 -12.91 -11.72
C GLY A 15 11.08 -13.42 -11.06
N PHE A 16 11.15 -14.55 -10.38
CA PHE A 16 10.03 -15.13 -9.65
C PHE A 16 9.56 -14.26 -8.47
N LEU A 17 10.50 -13.69 -7.70
CA LEU A 17 10.17 -12.73 -6.63
C LEU A 17 9.47 -11.48 -7.18
N TYR A 18 9.92 -11.00 -8.34
CA TYR A 18 9.28 -9.87 -9.02
C TYR A 18 7.86 -10.21 -9.47
N LEU A 19 7.64 -11.39 -10.04
CA LEU A 19 6.32 -11.85 -10.49
C LEU A 19 5.33 -12.03 -9.32
N ILE A 20 5.78 -12.60 -8.20
CA ILE A 20 4.94 -12.81 -7.00
C ILE A 20 4.72 -11.52 -6.21
N GLN A 21 5.53 -10.47 -6.47
CA GLN A 21 5.49 -9.20 -5.72
C GLN A 21 5.63 -9.39 -4.20
N SER A 22 6.45 -10.36 -3.79
CA SER A 22 6.64 -10.71 -2.38
C SER A 22 7.52 -9.70 -1.65
N ALA A 23 6.91 -8.82 -0.85
CA ALA A 23 7.67 -7.88 -0.02
C ALA A 23 8.67 -8.57 0.92
N THR A 24 8.25 -9.67 1.57
CA THR A 24 9.11 -10.48 2.43
C THR A 24 10.28 -11.06 1.65
N GLY A 25 10.03 -11.56 0.43
CA GLY A 25 11.08 -12.10 -0.45
C GLY A 25 12.13 -11.03 -0.81
N PHE A 26 11.72 -9.81 -1.11
CA PHE A 26 12.65 -8.70 -1.37
C PHE A 26 13.47 -8.33 -0.13
N VAL A 27 12.85 -8.28 1.05
CA VAL A 27 13.58 -8.02 2.31
C VAL A 27 14.65 -9.08 2.54
N ILE A 28 14.31 -10.37 2.39
CA ILE A 28 15.26 -11.47 2.51
C ILE A 28 16.38 -11.36 1.47
N LEU A 29 16.05 -11.02 0.23
CA LEU A 29 17.02 -10.81 -0.84
C LEU A 29 18.03 -9.70 -0.48
N PHE A 30 17.56 -8.55 0.03
CA PHE A 30 18.45 -7.47 0.48
C PHE A 30 19.36 -7.88 1.64
N ILE A 31 18.84 -8.64 2.60
CA ILE A 31 19.63 -9.17 3.72
C ILE A 31 20.71 -10.12 3.18
N LEU A 32 20.37 -11.02 2.26
CA LEU A 32 21.32 -11.96 1.65
C LEU A 32 22.40 -11.23 0.84
N VAL A 33 22.03 -10.21 0.06
CA VAL A 33 22.99 -9.38 -0.71
C VAL A 33 23.94 -8.66 0.24
N GLY A 34 23.45 -8.08 1.33
CA GLY A 34 24.28 -7.46 2.36
C GLY A 34 25.23 -8.46 3.01
N PHE A 35 24.73 -9.64 3.38
CA PHE A 35 25.55 -10.71 3.95
C PHE A 35 26.66 -11.18 2.99
N LEU A 36 26.31 -11.40 1.70
CA LEU A 36 27.29 -11.79 0.67
C LEU A 36 28.37 -10.72 0.46
N GLY A 37 28.00 -9.44 0.58
CA GLY A 37 28.96 -8.33 0.55
C GLY A 37 30.00 -8.43 1.68
N VAL A 38 29.53 -8.62 2.91
CA VAL A 38 30.41 -8.79 4.08
C VAL A 38 31.23 -10.10 3.98
N TYR A 39 30.61 -11.17 3.51
CA TYR A 39 31.28 -12.45 3.27
C TYR A 39 32.41 -12.32 2.23
N SER A 40 32.21 -11.53 1.18
CA SER A 40 33.22 -11.31 0.15
C SER A 40 34.48 -10.63 0.70
N LEU A 41 34.35 -9.73 1.68
CA LEU A 41 35.52 -9.10 2.36
C LEU A 41 36.42 -10.09 3.05
N LYS A 42 35.85 -11.17 3.62
CA LYS A 42 36.59 -12.15 4.41
C LYS A 42 37.17 -13.30 3.58
N ASN A 43 36.42 -13.77 2.58
CA ASN A 43 36.69 -15.05 1.93
C ASN A 43 37.13 -14.94 0.47
N THR A 44 37.14 -13.76 -0.14
CA THR A 44 37.62 -13.59 -1.52
C THR A 44 39.14 -13.35 -1.51
N SER A 45 39.91 -14.19 -2.21
CA SER A 45 41.38 -14.10 -2.29
C SER A 45 41.88 -12.93 -3.13
N ILE A 46 41.12 -12.53 -4.17
CA ILE A 46 41.50 -11.45 -5.07
C ILE A 46 41.04 -10.12 -4.47
N THR A 47 41.95 -9.24 -4.13
CA THR A 47 41.71 -8.01 -3.36
C THR A 47 40.71 -7.09 -4.04
N TRP A 48 40.81 -6.84 -5.35
CA TRP A 48 39.88 -5.95 -6.04
C TRP A 48 38.45 -6.51 -6.11
N LEU A 49 38.28 -7.82 -6.33
CA LEU A 49 36.95 -8.48 -6.34
C LEU A 49 36.29 -8.42 -4.96
N ARG A 50 37.08 -8.49 -3.88
CA ARG A 50 36.62 -8.34 -2.51
C ARG A 50 35.92 -6.99 -2.31
N TYR A 51 36.56 -5.90 -2.69
CA TYR A 51 36.01 -4.55 -2.55
C TYR A 51 34.87 -4.29 -3.54
N VAL A 52 34.98 -4.74 -4.78
CA VAL A 52 33.90 -4.62 -5.77
C VAL A 52 32.63 -5.34 -5.27
N GLY A 53 32.73 -6.57 -4.78
CA GLY A 53 31.59 -7.31 -4.24
C GLY A 53 30.93 -6.60 -3.06
N PHE A 54 31.74 -6.06 -2.14
CA PHE A 54 31.24 -5.30 -1.01
C PHE A 54 30.56 -4.00 -1.44
N PHE A 55 31.21 -3.17 -2.23
CA PHE A 55 30.64 -1.89 -2.68
C PHE A 55 29.39 -2.10 -3.52
N THR A 56 29.34 -3.10 -4.39
CA THR A 56 28.15 -3.45 -5.15
C THR A 56 26.98 -3.81 -4.22
N SER A 57 27.22 -4.61 -3.18
CA SER A 57 26.18 -4.96 -2.21
C SER A 57 25.69 -3.75 -1.42
N VAL A 58 26.58 -2.85 -1.02
CA VAL A 58 26.21 -1.57 -0.36
C VAL A 58 25.36 -0.72 -1.28
N VAL A 59 25.74 -0.56 -2.54
CA VAL A 59 24.97 0.24 -3.53
C VAL A 59 23.58 -0.36 -3.74
N VAL A 60 23.46 -1.67 -3.86
CA VAL A 60 22.16 -2.35 -4.04
C VAL A 60 21.25 -2.17 -2.82
N VAL A 61 21.78 -2.42 -1.62
CA VAL A 61 21.00 -2.28 -0.38
C VAL A 61 20.61 -0.80 -0.15
N PHE A 62 21.57 0.12 -0.28
CA PHE A 62 21.31 1.55 -0.13
C PHE A 62 20.32 2.06 -1.16
N GLY A 63 20.48 1.67 -2.44
CA GLY A 63 19.55 2.01 -3.52
C GLY A 63 18.14 1.51 -3.25
N GLY A 64 17.98 0.29 -2.73
CA GLY A 64 16.69 -0.26 -2.31
C GLY A 64 16.04 0.53 -1.19
N VAL A 65 16.81 0.89 -0.14
CA VAL A 65 16.31 1.73 0.96
C VAL A 65 15.87 3.10 0.46
N MET A 66 16.69 3.74 -0.37
CA MET A 66 16.37 5.06 -0.96
C MET A 66 15.13 5.00 -1.86
N TYR A 67 14.96 3.91 -2.61
CA TYR A 67 13.77 3.69 -3.43
C TYR A 67 12.50 3.59 -2.58
N VAL A 68 12.50 2.79 -1.51
CA VAL A 68 11.36 2.66 -0.59
C VAL A 68 11.07 3.99 0.11
N TRP A 69 12.13 4.71 0.55
CA TRP A 69 11.99 6.03 1.17
C TRP A 69 11.36 7.05 0.22
N LYS A 70 11.80 7.08 -1.05
CA LYS A 70 11.20 7.94 -2.08
C LYS A 70 9.75 7.56 -2.34
N ALA A 71 9.45 6.27 -2.52
CA ALA A 71 8.09 5.77 -2.72
C ALA A 71 7.16 6.16 -1.55
N LYS A 72 7.64 6.06 -0.30
CA LYS A 72 6.91 6.52 0.89
C LYS A 72 6.63 8.02 0.81
N LYS A 73 7.66 8.84 0.51
CA LYS A 73 7.50 10.30 0.41
C LYS A 73 6.49 10.69 -0.68
N ASP A 74 6.55 10.02 -1.83
CA ASP A 74 5.64 10.27 -2.95
C ASP A 74 4.20 9.83 -2.61
N TYR A 75 4.02 8.74 -1.87
CA TYR A 75 2.72 8.23 -1.42
C TYR A 75 2.02 9.22 -0.45
N PHE A 76 2.74 9.72 0.56
CA PHE A 76 2.20 10.62 1.58
C PHE A 76 2.21 12.11 1.15
N ARG A 77 2.64 12.42 -0.06
CA ARG A 77 2.58 13.77 -0.59
C ARG A 77 1.14 14.13 -0.93
N VAL A 78 0.58 15.13 -0.28
CA VAL A 78 -0.78 15.62 -0.57
C VAL A 78 -0.75 16.65 -1.71
N SER A 79 -1.68 16.53 -2.63
CA SER A 79 -1.86 17.47 -3.76
C SER A 79 -2.68 18.70 -3.31
N GLU A 80 -2.44 19.83 -3.97
CA GLU A 80 -3.22 21.08 -3.75
C GLU A 80 -4.55 21.07 -4.52
N LYS A 81 -5.34 19.99 -4.36
CA LYS A 81 -6.70 19.93 -4.96
C LYS A 81 -7.73 20.51 -4.00
N VAL A 82 -8.81 21.07 -4.56
CA VAL A 82 -9.91 21.72 -3.81
C VAL A 82 -10.46 20.79 -2.72
N CYS A 83 -10.71 19.51 -3.04
CA CYS A 83 -11.27 18.56 -2.10
C CYS A 83 -10.28 18.05 -1.04
N ASN A 84 -9.02 18.52 -1.03
CA ASN A 84 -8.07 18.28 0.05
C ASN A 84 -8.12 19.34 1.16
N SER A 85 -8.69 20.50 0.87
CA SER A 85 -8.98 21.53 1.88
C SER A 85 -10.41 21.34 2.43
N PRO A 86 -10.65 21.57 3.72
CA PRO A 86 -11.98 21.50 4.28
C PRO A 86 -12.89 22.53 3.62
N LEU A 87 -14.00 22.09 3.03
CA LEU A 87 -15.03 22.93 2.45
C LEU A 87 -16.20 23.08 3.43
N SER A 88 -16.84 24.23 3.47
CA SER A 88 -17.95 24.50 4.39
C SER A 88 -19.23 23.74 4.02
N GLY A 89 -19.45 23.48 2.74
CA GLY A 89 -20.67 22.80 2.27
C GLY A 89 -20.56 22.31 0.82
N THR A 90 -21.50 21.45 0.47
CA THR A 90 -21.73 20.95 -0.90
C THR A 90 -22.28 22.04 -1.81
N ALA A 91 -22.38 21.79 -3.11
CA ALA A 91 -23.04 22.69 -4.05
C ALA A 91 -24.52 22.92 -3.71
N SER A 92 -25.18 21.94 -3.06
CA SER A 92 -26.55 22.05 -2.54
C SER A 92 -26.68 22.76 -1.19
N GLY A 93 -25.56 23.14 -0.57
CA GLY A 93 -25.54 23.81 0.73
C GLY A 93 -25.53 22.89 1.95
N ASP A 94 -25.43 21.59 1.76
CA ASP A 94 -25.33 20.62 2.86
C ASP A 94 -23.93 20.63 3.48
N VAL A 95 -23.85 20.33 4.79
CA VAL A 95 -22.59 20.36 5.54
C VAL A 95 -21.76 19.11 5.26
N TYR A 96 -20.46 19.29 5.03
CA TYR A 96 -19.50 18.18 4.96
C TYR A 96 -19.06 17.68 6.33
N PHE A 97 -18.86 16.38 6.42
CA PHE A 97 -18.10 15.77 7.50
C PHE A 97 -16.60 15.82 7.17
N HIS A 98 -15.79 16.13 8.19
CA HIS A 98 -14.32 16.12 8.13
C HIS A 98 -13.75 15.44 9.37
N ASP A 99 -12.97 14.42 9.19
CA ASP A 99 -12.09 13.91 10.23
C ASP A 99 -10.70 14.51 10.04
N MET A 100 -10.39 15.53 10.83
CA MET A 100 -9.12 16.27 10.74
C MET A 100 -7.97 15.56 11.46
N GLU A 101 -8.28 14.64 12.37
CA GLU A 101 -7.29 13.84 13.09
C GLU A 101 -6.76 12.70 12.22
N ASN A 102 -7.61 12.19 11.34
CA ASN A 102 -7.24 11.12 10.41
C ASN A 102 -6.48 11.69 9.20
N THR A 103 -5.21 11.35 9.11
CA THR A 103 -4.29 11.82 8.06
C THR A 103 -4.17 10.86 6.87
N GLN A 104 -5.02 9.83 6.82
CA GLN A 104 -4.99 8.81 5.78
C GLN A 104 -5.14 9.39 4.38
N VAL A 105 -4.27 8.94 3.47
CA VAL A 105 -4.23 9.41 2.08
C VAL A 105 -4.45 8.26 1.09
N GLU A 106 -5.09 8.57 -0.03
CA GLU A 106 -5.21 7.71 -1.19
C GLU A 106 -4.85 8.53 -2.43
N ASN A 107 -3.85 8.11 -3.18
CA ASN A 107 -3.36 8.79 -4.39
C ASN A 107 -3.19 10.31 -4.20
N ASN A 108 -2.43 10.70 -3.16
CA ASN A 108 -2.11 12.09 -2.81
C ASN A 108 -3.31 12.96 -2.39
N ASN A 109 -4.42 12.36 -1.98
CA ASN A 109 -5.60 13.07 -1.50
C ASN A 109 -6.05 12.50 -0.15
N TYR A 110 -6.56 13.37 0.73
CA TYR A 110 -7.08 12.95 2.03
C TYR A 110 -8.39 12.17 1.90
N VAL A 111 -8.46 11.01 2.56
CA VAL A 111 -9.64 10.12 2.52
C VAL A 111 -10.81 10.72 3.30
N TRP A 112 -10.55 11.19 4.52
CA TRP A 112 -11.60 11.53 5.48
C TRP A 112 -11.95 13.01 5.52
N ARG A 113 -11.84 13.71 4.36
CA ARG A 113 -12.24 15.11 4.20
C ARG A 113 -13.32 15.25 3.13
N ASN A 114 -14.22 16.23 3.35
CA ASN A 114 -15.29 16.58 2.44
C ASN A 114 -16.20 15.40 2.09
N ILE A 115 -16.77 14.75 3.14
CA ILE A 115 -17.68 13.62 3.01
C ILE A 115 -19.10 14.07 3.32
N HIS A 116 -20.02 13.92 2.38
CA HIS A 116 -21.45 14.09 2.58
C HIS A 116 -22.14 12.74 2.41
N TYR A 117 -22.25 11.98 3.51
CA TYR A 117 -22.74 10.60 3.50
C TYR A 117 -24.13 10.42 2.88
N HIS A 118 -25.04 11.39 3.09
CA HIS A 118 -26.38 11.29 2.54
C HIS A 118 -26.35 11.43 1.01
N GLY A 119 -25.64 12.42 0.47
CA GLY A 119 -25.45 12.62 -0.96
C GLY A 119 -24.76 11.43 -1.64
N LEU A 120 -23.68 10.92 -1.03
CA LEU A 120 -22.99 9.70 -1.50
C LEU A 120 -23.96 8.53 -1.63
N LYS A 121 -24.70 8.23 -0.54
CA LYS A 121 -25.64 7.11 -0.50
C LYS A 121 -26.72 7.25 -1.57
N THR A 122 -27.34 8.41 -1.68
CA THR A 122 -28.43 8.62 -2.60
C THR A 122 -27.95 8.48 -4.04
N ALA A 123 -26.89 9.19 -4.41
CA ALA A 123 -26.35 9.17 -5.76
C ALA A 123 -25.83 7.78 -6.18
N TRP A 124 -25.19 7.06 -5.24
CA TRP A 124 -24.72 5.69 -5.52
C TRP A 124 -25.89 4.73 -5.79
N ASN A 125 -26.91 4.72 -4.93
CA ASN A 125 -28.04 3.81 -5.08
C ASN A 125 -28.95 4.15 -6.29
N GLU A 126 -28.85 5.37 -6.84
CA GLU A 126 -29.50 5.75 -8.10
C GLU A 126 -28.76 5.21 -9.33
N ARG A 127 -27.44 4.88 -9.20
CA ARG A 127 -26.56 4.56 -10.33
C ARG A 127 -26.01 3.13 -10.32
N SER A 128 -26.00 2.48 -9.16
CA SER A 128 -25.47 1.12 -8.94
C SER A 128 -26.60 0.17 -8.58
N ASN A 129 -26.44 -1.11 -8.97
CA ASN A 129 -27.35 -2.19 -8.55
C ASN A 129 -26.95 -2.76 -7.18
N VAL A 130 -25.81 -2.40 -6.65
CA VAL A 130 -25.30 -2.85 -5.33
C VAL A 130 -25.60 -1.75 -4.30
N ASP A 131 -26.36 -2.08 -3.24
CA ASP A 131 -26.65 -1.11 -2.17
C ASP A 131 -25.35 -0.64 -1.52
N VAL A 132 -25.23 0.64 -1.27
CA VAL A 132 -24.05 1.25 -0.62
C VAL A 132 -23.75 0.68 0.77
N LYS A 133 -24.76 0.13 1.48
CA LYS A 133 -24.60 -0.56 2.76
C LYS A 133 -24.19 -2.02 2.60
N GLY A 134 -24.17 -2.54 1.38
CA GLY A 134 -23.75 -3.89 1.06
C GLY A 134 -22.24 -4.03 1.00
N SER A 135 -21.82 -5.18 0.48
CA SER A 135 -20.42 -5.50 0.22
C SER A 135 -20.15 -5.56 -1.27
N ASP A 136 -18.95 -5.17 -1.67
CA ASP A 136 -18.45 -5.36 -3.02
C ASP A 136 -18.10 -6.84 -3.29
N GLU A 137 -17.67 -7.18 -4.50
CA GLU A 137 -17.35 -8.58 -4.88
C GLU A 137 -16.20 -9.19 -4.05
N LYS A 138 -15.36 -8.35 -3.43
CA LYS A 138 -14.29 -8.78 -2.52
C LYS A 138 -14.74 -8.89 -1.06
N GLY A 139 -16.01 -8.62 -0.77
CA GLY A 139 -16.59 -8.69 0.57
C GLY A 139 -16.27 -7.48 1.44
N GLN A 140 -15.78 -6.37 0.86
CA GLN A 140 -15.54 -5.12 1.59
C GLN A 140 -16.78 -4.22 1.55
N PRO A 141 -17.01 -3.35 2.56
CA PRO A 141 -18.11 -2.40 2.54
C PRO A 141 -18.02 -1.45 1.32
N VAL A 142 -19.06 -1.44 0.48
CA VAL A 142 -19.13 -0.60 -0.73
C VAL A 142 -18.86 0.87 -0.42
N MET A 143 -19.40 1.41 0.68
CA MET A 143 -19.17 2.80 1.09
C MET A 143 -17.67 3.09 1.24
N GLY A 144 -16.90 2.17 1.82
CA GLY A 144 -15.45 2.33 1.98
C GLY A 144 -14.72 2.33 0.64
N THR A 145 -15.06 1.40 -0.26
CA THR A 145 -14.50 1.32 -1.62
C THR A 145 -14.82 2.58 -2.42
N LEU A 146 -16.06 3.08 -2.36
CA LEU A 146 -16.52 4.30 -3.03
C LEU A 146 -15.76 5.54 -2.53
N ILE A 147 -15.67 5.75 -1.21
CA ILE A 147 -14.93 6.88 -0.61
C ILE A 147 -13.47 6.88 -1.08
N ARG A 148 -12.81 5.72 -1.06
CA ARG A 148 -11.43 5.57 -1.52
C ARG A 148 -11.30 5.87 -3.01
N TYR A 149 -12.20 5.35 -3.82
CA TYR A 149 -12.18 5.56 -5.27
C TYR A 149 -12.31 7.05 -5.62
N LEU A 150 -13.30 7.75 -5.06
CA LEU A 150 -13.46 9.20 -5.22
C LEU A 150 -12.22 9.97 -4.76
N THR A 151 -11.65 9.55 -3.62
CA THR A 151 -10.40 10.13 -3.11
C THR A 151 -9.27 9.93 -4.11
N SER A 152 -9.11 8.74 -4.68
CA SER A 152 -8.03 8.45 -5.64
C SER A 152 -8.10 9.34 -6.89
N LYS A 153 -9.30 9.74 -7.31
CA LYS A 153 -9.53 10.73 -8.38
C LYS A 153 -9.32 12.18 -7.93
N GLY A 154 -9.30 12.43 -6.61
CA GLY A 154 -9.27 13.78 -6.01
C GLY A 154 -10.60 14.51 -6.10
N LEU A 155 -11.68 13.75 -6.10
CA LEU A 155 -13.07 14.26 -6.05
C LEU A 155 -13.53 14.44 -4.60
N CYS A 156 -14.49 15.33 -4.39
CA CYS A 156 -15.21 15.40 -3.12
C CYS A 156 -16.13 14.19 -2.98
N LYS A 157 -16.40 13.80 -1.74
CA LYS A 157 -17.19 12.61 -1.43
C LYS A 157 -18.64 13.03 -1.20
N ASP A 158 -19.30 13.41 -2.25
CA ASP A 158 -20.68 13.93 -2.27
C ASP A 158 -21.44 13.42 -3.48
N ARG A 159 -22.63 13.96 -3.71
CA ARG A 159 -23.47 13.65 -4.85
C ARG A 159 -22.74 13.92 -6.18
N ASP A 160 -22.17 15.11 -6.32
CA ASP A 160 -21.52 15.54 -7.57
C ASP A 160 -20.31 14.66 -7.90
N GLY A 161 -19.53 14.27 -6.87
CA GLY A 161 -18.43 13.33 -7.01
C GLY A 161 -18.89 11.99 -7.57
N VAL A 162 -20.01 11.43 -7.07
CA VAL A 162 -20.57 10.16 -7.58
C VAL A 162 -21.14 10.35 -8.98
N GLU A 163 -21.85 11.43 -9.25
CA GLU A 163 -22.45 11.72 -10.57
C GLU A 163 -21.39 11.87 -11.67
N SER A 164 -20.17 12.29 -11.31
CA SER A 164 -19.03 12.41 -12.23
C SER A 164 -18.38 11.08 -12.63
N LEU A 165 -18.73 9.97 -11.96
CA LEU A 165 -18.19 8.64 -12.29
C LEU A 165 -18.79 8.12 -13.61
N THR A 166 -18.01 7.43 -14.40
CA THR A 166 -18.49 6.68 -15.57
C THR A 166 -19.13 5.34 -15.14
N ILE A 167 -19.84 4.70 -16.06
CA ILE A 167 -20.42 3.37 -15.82
C ILE A 167 -19.33 2.34 -15.53
N ASP A 168 -18.22 2.39 -16.26
CA ASP A 168 -17.08 1.48 -16.05
C ASP A 168 -16.45 1.66 -14.65
N GLU A 169 -16.34 2.91 -14.18
CA GLU A 169 -15.84 3.22 -12.85
C GLU A 169 -16.78 2.73 -11.73
N ILE A 170 -18.09 2.79 -11.95
CA ILE A 170 -19.06 2.17 -11.03
C ILE A 170 -18.87 0.67 -10.97
N ALA A 171 -18.71 -0.01 -12.12
CA ALA A 171 -18.43 -1.44 -12.18
C ALA A 171 -17.10 -1.81 -11.50
N GLU A 172 -16.06 -0.97 -11.62
CA GLU A 172 -14.80 -1.17 -10.89
C GLU A 172 -15.00 -1.10 -9.36
N ILE A 173 -15.81 -0.16 -8.88
CA ILE A 173 -16.11 -0.04 -7.44
C ILE A 173 -16.92 -1.26 -6.96
N GLU A 174 -17.91 -1.71 -7.73
CA GLU A 174 -18.69 -2.92 -7.45
C GLU A 174 -17.80 -4.17 -7.38
N ALA A 175 -16.79 -4.25 -8.28
CA ALA A 175 -15.76 -5.30 -8.25
C ALA A 175 -14.73 -5.16 -7.11
N GLY A 176 -14.89 -4.17 -6.23
CA GLY A 176 -14.02 -3.94 -5.08
C GLY A 176 -12.68 -3.30 -5.42
N ASN A 177 -12.64 -2.45 -6.45
CA ASN A 177 -11.46 -1.66 -6.80
C ASN A 177 -11.49 -0.30 -6.09
N PRO A 178 -10.60 -0.02 -5.12
CA PRO A 178 -10.68 1.21 -4.34
C PRO A 178 -9.93 2.39 -4.99
N SER A 179 -9.33 2.22 -6.16
CA SER A 179 -8.49 3.26 -6.79
C SER A 179 -8.69 3.33 -8.29
N SER A 180 -8.87 4.55 -8.78
CA SER A 180 -8.93 4.87 -10.21
C SER A 180 -7.55 4.83 -10.89
N VAL A 181 -6.47 4.76 -10.10
CA VAL A 181 -5.11 4.65 -10.62
C VAL A 181 -4.78 3.18 -10.76
N GLU A 182 -4.81 2.71 -12.00
CA GLU A 182 -4.28 1.40 -12.34
C GLU A 182 -2.75 1.37 -12.12
N LEU A 183 -2.34 1.01 -10.94
CA LEU A 183 -0.99 0.50 -10.74
C LEU A 183 -0.94 -0.92 -11.29
N LYS A 184 -0.71 -1.03 -12.60
CA LYS A 184 -0.95 -2.25 -13.38
C LYS A 184 -0.20 -3.47 -12.89
N PHE A 185 0.99 -3.33 -12.41
CA PHE A 185 1.84 -4.41 -11.90
C PHE A 185 3.15 -3.83 -11.33
N GLY A 186 3.72 -4.46 -10.31
CA GLY A 186 5.08 -4.17 -9.87
C GLY A 186 5.21 -3.76 -8.41
N ILE A 187 6.45 -3.52 -8.01
CA ILE A 187 6.84 -3.22 -6.63
C ILE A 187 6.10 -1.99 -6.08
N ASN A 188 5.84 -0.97 -6.89
CA ASN A 188 5.12 0.23 -6.46
C ASN A 188 3.69 -0.06 -6.00
N LYS A 189 2.96 -0.94 -6.71
CA LYS A 189 1.62 -1.37 -6.29
C LYS A 189 1.68 -1.99 -4.89
N ARG A 190 2.62 -2.93 -4.70
CA ARG A 190 2.79 -3.61 -3.41
C ARG A 190 3.24 -2.66 -2.29
N LEU A 191 4.10 -1.68 -2.57
CA LEU A 191 4.49 -0.67 -1.60
C LEU A 191 3.32 0.22 -1.20
N ASN A 192 2.49 0.65 -2.15
CA ASN A 192 1.31 1.45 -1.85
C ASN A 192 0.28 0.69 -1.00
N GLU A 193 0.06 -0.61 -1.28
CA GLU A 193 -0.77 -1.48 -0.43
C GLU A 193 -0.22 -1.54 1.00
N ILE A 194 1.10 -1.73 1.16
CA ILE A 194 1.75 -1.78 2.48
C ILE A 194 1.63 -0.43 3.20
N PHE A 195 1.83 0.69 2.50
CA PHE A 195 1.70 2.01 3.10
C PHE A 195 0.26 2.29 3.52
N TRP A 196 -0.73 1.88 2.72
CA TRP A 196 -2.13 1.94 3.08
C TRP A 196 -2.44 1.09 4.33
N GLU A 197 -1.99 -0.17 4.36
CA GLU A 197 -2.19 -1.07 5.51
C GLU A 197 -1.62 -0.45 6.81
N ILE A 198 -0.38 0.08 6.74
CA ILE A 198 0.29 0.70 7.90
C ILE A 198 -0.44 1.98 8.33
N ASP A 199 -0.82 2.83 7.39
CA ASP A 199 -1.51 4.09 7.65
C ASP A 199 -2.89 3.84 8.29
N SER A 200 -3.64 2.88 7.74
CA SER A 200 -4.92 2.42 8.30
C SER A 200 -4.78 1.94 9.74
N TYR A 201 -3.73 1.16 10.02
CA TYR A 201 -3.47 0.65 11.38
C TYR A 201 -3.11 1.77 12.37
N ILE A 202 -2.27 2.73 11.95
CA ILE A 202 -1.90 3.89 12.78
C ILE A 202 -3.13 4.74 13.10
N ASN A 203 -4.07 4.87 12.16
CA ASN A 203 -5.34 5.59 12.34
C ASN A 203 -6.43 4.74 13.04
N GLY A 204 -6.07 3.62 13.68
CA GLY A 204 -6.96 2.83 14.54
C GLY A 204 -7.96 1.94 13.81
N GLN A 205 -7.77 1.69 12.51
CA GLN A 205 -8.62 0.77 11.76
C GLN A 205 -8.31 -0.70 12.09
N ASN A 206 -9.32 -1.57 11.93
CA ASN A 206 -9.17 -3.00 12.20
C ASN A 206 -8.10 -3.63 11.28
N PRO A 207 -7.09 -4.33 11.85
CA PRO A 207 -6.03 -4.98 11.07
C PRO A 207 -6.52 -6.22 10.30
N SER A 208 -7.74 -6.69 10.51
CA SER A 208 -8.28 -7.88 9.84
C SER A 208 -8.29 -7.71 8.33
N GLY A 209 -7.70 -8.69 7.63
CA GLY A 209 -7.53 -8.64 6.17
C GLY A 209 -6.22 -8.01 5.68
N ASN A 210 -5.49 -7.32 6.54
CA ASN A 210 -4.22 -6.67 6.21
C ASN A 210 -3.03 -7.60 6.48
N SER A 211 -2.44 -8.15 5.44
CA SER A 211 -1.45 -9.24 5.56
C SER A 211 -0.17 -8.86 6.31
N VAL A 212 0.28 -7.62 6.17
CA VAL A 212 1.51 -7.13 6.84
C VAL A 212 1.22 -6.84 8.31
N ILE A 213 0.13 -6.16 8.59
CA ILE A 213 -0.25 -5.77 9.95
C ILE A 213 -0.59 -6.98 10.81
N MET A 214 -1.32 -7.97 10.28
CA MET A 214 -1.58 -9.21 11.01
C MET A 214 -0.29 -9.94 11.41
N ARG A 215 0.72 -9.98 10.53
CA ARG A 215 2.02 -10.57 10.88
C ARG A 215 2.73 -9.79 11.98
N LEU A 216 2.68 -8.46 11.96
CA LEU A 216 3.25 -7.62 13.02
C LEU A 216 2.56 -7.88 14.37
N GLU A 217 1.24 -7.99 14.39
CA GLU A 217 0.50 -8.34 15.61
C GLU A 217 0.83 -9.75 16.12
N PHE A 218 0.94 -10.74 15.22
CA PHE A 218 1.39 -12.07 15.60
C PHE A 218 2.80 -12.07 16.18
N TRP A 219 3.74 -11.33 15.60
CA TRP A 219 5.10 -11.22 16.13
C TRP A 219 5.14 -10.50 17.48
N LYS A 220 4.32 -9.46 17.65
CA LYS A 220 4.18 -8.75 18.92
C LYS A 220 3.64 -9.67 20.01
N THR A 221 2.60 -10.44 19.70
CA THR A 221 2.02 -11.43 20.62
C THR A 221 3.03 -12.56 20.95
N ALA A 222 3.68 -13.12 19.91
CA ALA A 222 4.71 -14.13 20.11
C ALA A 222 5.86 -13.63 20.98
N LYS A 223 6.32 -12.39 20.75
CA LYS A 223 7.37 -11.77 21.58
C LYS A 223 6.90 -11.61 23.05
N ALA A 224 5.66 -11.22 23.28
CA ALA A 224 5.10 -11.11 24.64
C ALA A 224 5.08 -12.48 25.34
N LEU A 225 4.57 -13.52 24.66
CA LEU A 225 4.55 -14.90 25.19
C LEU A 225 5.94 -15.43 25.51
N ILE A 226 6.90 -15.25 24.59
CA ILE A 226 8.30 -15.65 24.81
C ILE A 226 8.92 -14.88 25.97
N SER A 227 8.58 -13.60 26.18
CA SER A 227 9.09 -12.80 27.30
C SER A 227 8.58 -13.25 28.66
N GLU A 228 7.38 -13.85 28.70
CA GLU A 228 6.81 -14.43 29.94
C GLU A 228 7.48 -15.75 30.33
N ASN A 229 7.90 -16.55 29.34
CA ASN A 229 8.52 -17.86 29.56
C ASN A 229 9.65 -18.14 28.56
N ILE A 230 10.83 -17.57 28.80
CA ILE A 230 11.99 -17.64 27.87
C ILE A 230 12.43 -19.08 27.56
N LEU A 231 12.20 -20.04 28.48
CA LEU A 231 12.65 -21.43 28.31
C LEU A 231 11.61 -22.35 27.65
N PHE A 232 10.33 -22.01 27.71
CA PHE A 232 9.25 -22.89 27.26
C PHE A 232 8.28 -22.23 26.27
N GLY A 233 8.48 -20.98 25.91
CA GLY A 233 7.69 -20.25 24.92
C GLY A 233 6.42 -19.62 25.47
#